data_a9befba216023759027762c5c1811eec
#
_entry.id   a9befba216023759027762c5c1811eec
#
_cell.length_a   1.000
_cell.length_b   1.000
_cell.length_c   1.000
_cell.angle_alpha   90.00
_cell.angle_beta   90.00
_cell.angle_gamma   90.00
#
_symmetry.space_group_name_H-M   'P 1'
#
loop_
_entity.id
_entity.type
_entity.pdbx_description
1 polymer ?
#
loop_
_entity_poly.entity_id
_entity_poly.type
_entity_poly.pdbx_seq_one_letter_code
_entity_poly.pdbx_strand_id
1 'polypeptide(L)'
;SETETITSNPRVQGADPLVEGGIGEEDMLTIVLPYIHSAREGVQRLGELIARYGTYEMNGIGFQDVDEIWWFESIGGHHFIAKRVPDDAYVVMPNQQGIDTFDFVDAFGAQKEHICSPDLIEFIEKNHLDLTMEPCALAETTDFDVRAAFGSHTDSDHSYNTPRAWYMLRHLNPHTCVWDGENADYTPESDNLPWSMTPERKVTIEDVKYVLSSYYQGTPFNPYARHGETDKRGMYRPIGINRNNFMAITQLRPYVPAELMGVEWISVGSNAFNEAIPMYA
;
A
#
# COMPACT_ATOMS: atom_id res chain seq x y z
N SER A 1 2.51 2.52 12.78
CA SER A 1 1.42 2.15 11.85
C SER A 1 0.93 3.37 11.11
N GLU A 2 0.48 3.19 9.91
CA GLU A 2 -0.03 4.23 9.02
C GLU A 2 -1.25 3.66 8.28
N THR A 3 -2.24 4.48 7.99
CA THR A 3 -3.46 4.06 7.31
C THR A 3 -3.70 4.86 6.04
N GLU A 4 -4.33 4.23 5.06
CA GLU A 4 -4.74 4.87 3.80
C GLU A 4 -6.00 4.18 3.28
N THR A 5 -7.04 4.94 2.96
CA THR A 5 -8.24 4.39 2.31
C THR A 5 -7.90 3.81 0.95
N ILE A 6 -8.30 2.57 0.70
CA ILE A 6 -8.06 1.84 -0.55
C ILE A 6 -9.37 1.50 -1.28
N THR A 7 -9.26 1.18 -2.55
CA THR A 7 -10.40 0.78 -3.38
C THR A 7 -10.33 -0.70 -3.74
N SER A 8 -11.49 -1.34 -3.85
CA SER A 8 -11.63 -2.70 -4.35
C SER A 8 -12.75 -2.82 -5.37
N ASN A 9 -12.86 -3.99 -5.97
CA ASN A 9 -13.91 -4.22 -6.97
C ASN A 9 -15.30 -4.39 -6.33
N PRO A 10 -16.40 -4.09 -7.09
CA PRO A 10 -17.76 -4.15 -6.58
C PRO A 10 -18.22 -5.55 -6.14
N ARG A 11 -17.60 -6.63 -6.66
CA ARG A 11 -17.96 -8.01 -6.26
C ARG A 11 -17.59 -8.29 -4.81
N VAL A 12 -16.42 -7.80 -4.39
CA VAL A 12 -15.99 -7.90 -2.98
C VAL A 12 -16.96 -7.15 -2.09
N GLN A 13 -17.32 -5.92 -2.45
CA GLN A 13 -18.28 -5.12 -1.69
C GLN A 13 -19.67 -5.73 -1.68
N GLY A 14 -20.07 -6.43 -2.74
CA GLY A 14 -21.34 -7.17 -2.80
C GLY A 14 -21.34 -8.45 -1.94
N ALA A 15 -20.17 -9.08 -1.80
CA ALA A 15 -20.00 -10.31 -1.01
C ALA A 15 -19.83 -10.03 0.49
N ASP A 16 -19.13 -8.97 0.85
CA ASP A 16 -18.90 -8.50 2.22
C ASP A 16 -19.08 -6.97 2.27
N PRO A 17 -20.34 -6.51 2.42
CA PRO A 17 -20.62 -5.07 2.44
C PRO A 17 -19.94 -4.33 3.59
N LEU A 18 -19.55 -3.10 3.33
CA LEU A 18 -19.05 -2.18 4.36
C LEU A 18 -20.10 -1.96 5.45
N VAL A 19 -19.66 -1.83 6.69
CA VAL A 19 -20.52 -1.74 7.89
C VAL A 19 -20.69 -0.28 8.30
N GLU A 20 -21.90 0.24 8.20
CA GLU A 20 -22.21 1.59 8.69
C GLU A 20 -21.89 1.72 10.18
N GLY A 21 -21.04 2.67 10.53
CA GLY A 21 -20.54 2.88 11.91
C GLY A 21 -19.49 1.86 12.34
N GLY A 22 -18.96 1.06 11.40
CA GLY A 22 -17.80 0.22 11.62
C GLY A 22 -16.51 1.03 11.85
N ILE A 23 -15.39 0.34 11.94
CA ILE A 23 -14.07 0.94 12.18
C ILE A 23 -13.62 1.69 10.92
N GLY A 24 -13.06 2.89 11.07
CA GLY A 24 -12.47 3.67 9.99
C GLY A 24 -11.01 3.99 10.22
N GLU A 25 -10.37 4.65 9.26
CA GLU A 25 -8.94 5.00 9.33
C GLU A 25 -8.60 5.86 10.57
N GLU A 26 -9.51 6.73 10.99
CA GLU A 26 -9.33 7.59 12.16
C GLU A 26 -9.24 6.83 13.48
N ASP A 27 -9.82 5.63 13.56
CA ASP A 27 -9.84 4.82 14.77
C ASP A 27 -8.72 3.78 14.83
N MET A 28 -8.29 3.25 13.67
CA MET A 28 -7.41 2.08 13.58
C MET A 28 -6.13 2.22 14.39
N LEU A 29 -5.47 3.38 14.35
CA LEU A 29 -4.23 3.59 15.10
C LEU A 29 -4.49 3.59 16.61
N THR A 30 -5.55 4.23 17.06
CA THR A 30 -5.85 4.39 18.49
C THR A 30 -6.34 3.11 19.15
N ILE A 31 -7.02 2.24 18.42
CA ILE A 31 -7.54 0.96 18.95
C ILE A 31 -6.53 -0.19 18.82
N VAL A 32 -5.46 -0.01 18.04
CA VAL A 32 -4.44 -1.05 17.81
C VAL A 32 -3.12 -0.69 18.50
N LEU A 33 -2.51 0.45 18.19
CA LEU A 33 -1.14 0.77 18.56
C LEU A 33 -0.85 0.69 20.07
N PRO A 34 -1.71 1.16 21.00
CA PRO A 34 -1.46 1.07 22.43
C PRO A 34 -1.47 -0.35 23.02
N TYR A 35 -1.86 -1.34 22.25
CA TYR A 35 -2.11 -2.73 22.71
C TYR A 35 -1.20 -3.77 22.07
N ILE A 36 -0.20 -3.36 21.31
CA ILE A 36 0.69 -4.24 20.57
C ILE A 36 2.16 -3.97 20.92
N HIS A 37 3.00 -4.99 20.76
CA HIS A 37 4.44 -4.92 20.98
C HIS A 37 5.26 -5.29 19.73
N SER A 38 4.59 -5.75 18.65
CA SER A 38 5.23 -6.09 17.39
C SER A 38 4.33 -5.74 16.19
N ALA A 39 4.91 -5.66 15.01
CA ALA A 39 4.18 -5.46 13.77
C ALA A 39 3.17 -6.58 13.51
N ARG A 40 3.55 -7.82 13.76
CA ARG A 40 2.71 -9.01 13.62
C ARG A 40 1.50 -9.00 14.56
N GLU A 41 1.70 -8.62 15.84
CA GLU A 41 0.58 -8.43 16.77
C GLU A 41 -0.40 -7.35 16.27
N GLY A 42 0.11 -6.32 15.58
CA GLY A 42 -0.71 -5.29 14.95
C GLY A 42 -1.63 -5.86 13.87
N VAL A 43 -1.07 -6.68 12.98
CA VAL A 43 -1.84 -7.37 11.93
C VAL A 43 -2.93 -8.25 12.54
N GLN A 44 -2.57 -9.09 13.51
CA GLN A 44 -3.53 -10.02 14.16
C GLN A 44 -4.64 -9.27 14.88
N ARG A 45 -4.27 -8.27 15.70
CA ARG A 45 -5.25 -7.49 16.45
C ARG A 45 -6.22 -6.74 15.55
N LEU A 46 -5.72 -6.06 14.50
CA LEU A 46 -6.59 -5.34 13.58
C LEU A 46 -7.52 -6.29 12.84
N GLY A 47 -6.99 -7.44 12.38
CA GLY A 47 -7.79 -8.48 11.74
C GLY A 47 -8.93 -8.99 12.63
N GLU A 48 -8.68 -9.26 13.92
CA GLU A 48 -9.70 -9.66 14.88
C GLU A 48 -10.75 -8.57 15.12
N LEU A 49 -10.32 -7.31 15.18
CA LEU A 49 -11.23 -6.18 15.37
C LEU A 49 -12.14 -5.98 14.14
N ILE A 50 -11.57 -6.02 12.93
CA ILE A 50 -12.35 -5.90 11.68
C ILE A 50 -13.31 -7.08 11.54
N ALA A 51 -12.87 -8.31 11.79
CA ALA A 51 -13.75 -9.49 11.74
C ALA A 51 -14.92 -9.40 12.72
N ARG A 52 -14.74 -8.72 13.85
CA ARG A 52 -15.77 -8.61 14.90
C ARG A 52 -16.71 -7.43 14.72
N TYR A 53 -16.20 -6.28 14.33
CA TYR A 53 -16.94 -5.01 14.32
C TYR A 53 -17.23 -4.49 12.92
N GLY A 54 -16.53 -5.01 11.94
CA GLY A 54 -16.54 -4.53 10.57
C GLY A 54 -15.86 -3.18 10.39
N THR A 55 -15.68 -2.81 9.13
CA THR A 55 -15.16 -1.49 8.74
C THR A 55 -16.14 -0.78 7.81
N TYR A 56 -16.26 0.55 7.92
CA TYR A 56 -17.12 1.32 7.01
C TYR A 56 -16.41 1.76 5.74
N GLU A 57 -15.10 1.58 5.68
CA GLU A 57 -14.26 1.82 4.51
C GLU A 57 -13.12 0.81 4.48
N MET A 58 -12.59 0.54 3.29
CA MET A 58 -11.41 -0.33 3.18
C MET A 58 -10.14 0.48 3.33
N ASN A 59 -9.15 -0.10 4.03
CA ASN A 59 -7.89 0.55 4.32
C ASN A 59 -6.70 -0.36 4.06
N GLY A 60 -5.58 0.28 3.66
CA GLY A 60 -4.24 -0.28 3.71
C GLY A 60 -3.48 0.25 4.93
N ILE A 61 -2.84 -0.61 5.70
CA ILE A 61 -2.16 -0.24 6.94
C ILE A 61 -0.75 -0.83 6.98
N GLY A 62 0.25 0.05 7.19
CA GLY A 62 1.63 -0.37 7.46
C GLY A 62 1.86 -0.59 8.95
N PHE A 63 2.32 -1.77 9.34
CA PHE A 63 2.83 -2.07 10.67
C PHE A 63 4.32 -2.30 10.60
N GLN A 64 5.08 -1.66 11.49
CA GLN A 64 6.54 -1.87 11.55
C GLN A 64 7.02 -1.98 12.99
N ASP A 65 8.03 -2.81 13.17
CA ASP A 65 8.88 -2.86 14.36
C ASP A 65 10.36 -2.94 13.91
N VAL A 66 11.27 -3.33 14.80
CA VAL A 66 12.70 -3.37 14.48
C VAL A 66 13.10 -4.60 13.65
N ASP A 67 12.24 -5.60 13.58
CA ASP A 67 12.53 -6.90 12.97
C ASP A 67 11.76 -7.10 11.65
N GLU A 68 10.54 -6.55 11.53
CA GLU A 68 9.71 -6.78 10.36
C GLU A 68 8.77 -5.61 10.04
N ILE A 69 8.37 -5.54 8.76
CA ILE A 69 7.33 -4.64 8.26
C ILE A 69 6.24 -5.49 7.61
N TRP A 70 4.99 -5.20 7.96
CA TRP A 70 3.80 -5.81 7.41
C TRP A 70 2.93 -4.78 6.73
N TRP A 71 2.41 -5.14 5.56
CA TRP A 71 1.36 -4.39 4.90
C TRP A 71 0.05 -5.18 4.98
N PHE A 72 -0.96 -4.55 5.53
CA PHE A 72 -2.29 -5.09 5.74
C PHE A 72 -3.27 -4.40 4.80
N GLU A 73 -4.17 -5.15 4.16
CA GLU A 73 -5.27 -4.64 3.34
C GLU A 73 -6.58 -5.26 3.80
N SER A 74 -7.57 -4.43 4.13
CA SER A 74 -8.92 -4.93 4.39
C SER A 74 -9.60 -5.31 3.07
N ILE A 75 -10.47 -6.32 3.13
CA ILE A 75 -11.24 -6.86 2.00
C ILE A 75 -12.71 -6.80 2.40
N GLY A 76 -13.48 -5.92 1.75
CA GLY A 76 -14.86 -5.70 2.15
C GLY A 76 -14.99 -5.21 3.59
N GLY A 77 -16.07 -5.59 4.26
CA GLY A 77 -16.40 -5.14 5.60
C GLY A 77 -15.69 -5.89 6.73
N HIS A 78 -15.31 -7.17 6.55
CA HIS A 78 -14.86 -8.01 7.66
C HIS A 78 -13.61 -8.85 7.39
N HIS A 79 -13.14 -8.94 6.14
CA HIS A 79 -12.01 -9.76 5.77
C HIS A 79 -10.73 -8.92 5.58
N PHE A 80 -9.58 -9.60 5.59
CA PHE A 80 -8.28 -8.98 5.37
C PHE A 80 -7.24 -9.95 4.82
N ILE A 81 -6.22 -9.38 4.19
CA ILE A 81 -4.93 -10.00 3.89
C ILE A 81 -3.81 -9.14 4.43
N ALA A 82 -2.69 -9.76 4.79
CA ALA A 82 -1.47 -9.06 5.15
C ALA A 82 -0.25 -9.80 4.62
N LYS A 83 0.71 -9.06 4.10
CA LYS A 83 1.95 -9.59 3.54
C LYS A 83 3.15 -8.90 4.15
N ARG A 84 4.15 -9.68 4.55
CA ARG A 84 5.41 -9.15 5.06
C ARG A 84 6.19 -8.50 3.92
N VAL A 85 6.71 -7.31 4.16
CA VAL A 85 7.62 -6.65 3.23
C VAL A 85 8.99 -7.33 3.32
N PRO A 86 9.61 -7.77 2.20
CA PRO A 86 10.94 -8.36 2.25
C PRO A 86 11.99 -7.38 2.80
N ASP A 87 12.98 -7.89 3.53
CA ASP A 87 13.95 -7.07 4.28
C ASP A 87 14.81 -6.15 3.40
N ASP A 88 14.98 -6.49 2.12
CA ASP A 88 15.76 -5.74 1.14
C ASP A 88 14.88 -4.98 0.13
N ALA A 89 13.57 -4.93 0.36
CA ALA A 89 12.61 -4.32 -0.55
C ALA A 89 11.86 -3.14 0.08
N TYR A 90 11.15 -2.44 -0.78
CA TYR A 90 10.16 -1.43 -0.41
C TYR A 90 8.82 -1.74 -1.09
N VAL A 91 7.77 -1.15 -0.59
CA VAL A 91 6.43 -1.15 -1.20
C VAL A 91 5.98 0.27 -1.46
N VAL A 92 5.12 0.43 -2.46
CA VAL A 92 4.45 1.71 -2.77
C VAL A 92 2.95 1.45 -2.86
N MET A 93 2.19 2.20 -2.08
CA MET A 93 0.76 1.98 -1.95
C MET A 93 0.00 3.29 -2.18
N PRO A 94 -0.66 3.42 -3.34
CA PRO A 94 -1.67 4.46 -3.55
C PRO A 94 -2.99 4.05 -2.89
N ASN A 95 -4.07 4.80 -3.11
CA ASN A 95 -5.41 4.48 -2.61
C ASN A 95 -6.06 3.27 -3.35
N GLN A 96 -5.33 2.17 -3.48
CA GLN A 96 -5.73 0.98 -4.24
C GLN A 96 -5.12 -0.26 -3.58
N GLN A 97 -5.82 -1.39 -3.63
CA GLN A 97 -5.21 -2.66 -3.21
C GLN A 97 -3.98 -2.96 -4.06
N GLY A 98 -2.88 -3.27 -3.41
CA GLY A 98 -1.58 -3.39 -4.06
C GLY A 98 -0.91 -4.74 -3.94
N ILE A 99 -1.20 -5.51 -2.88
CA ILE A 99 -0.66 -6.89 -2.76
C ILE A 99 -1.02 -7.65 -4.04
N ASP A 100 0.00 -8.13 -4.74
CA ASP A 100 -0.13 -8.78 -6.05
C ASP A 100 -0.38 -10.28 -5.91
N THR A 101 0.51 -10.99 -5.23
CA THR A 101 0.45 -12.43 -5.05
C THR A 101 0.38 -12.81 -3.58
N PHE A 102 -0.31 -13.92 -3.29
CA PHE A 102 -0.55 -14.39 -1.94
C PHE A 102 -0.37 -15.90 -1.83
N ASP A 103 0.37 -16.32 -0.81
CA ASP A 103 0.63 -17.72 -0.51
C ASP A 103 -0.32 -18.22 0.57
N PHE A 104 -1.34 -18.98 0.18
CA PHE A 104 -2.29 -19.58 1.10
C PHE A 104 -1.69 -20.72 1.92
N VAL A 105 -0.70 -21.44 1.38
CA VAL A 105 -0.02 -22.51 2.12
C VAL A 105 0.71 -21.91 3.33
N ASP A 106 1.38 -20.78 3.16
CA ASP A 106 2.01 -20.06 4.28
C ASP A 106 0.96 -19.44 5.21
N ALA A 107 -0.05 -18.77 4.67
CA ALA A 107 -1.07 -18.06 5.45
C ALA A 107 -1.88 -18.97 6.37
N PHE A 108 -2.20 -20.19 5.93
CA PHE A 108 -2.89 -21.21 6.74
C PHE A 108 -1.94 -22.20 7.44
N GLY A 109 -0.63 -22.04 7.25
CA GLY A 109 0.43 -22.87 7.81
C GLY A 109 1.31 -22.12 8.80
N ALA A 110 2.52 -21.78 8.37
CA ALA A 110 3.55 -21.19 9.21
C ALA A 110 3.40 -19.67 9.45
N GLN A 111 2.62 -19.00 8.62
CA GLN A 111 2.36 -17.56 8.68
C GLN A 111 3.63 -16.70 8.73
N LYS A 112 4.65 -17.07 7.95
CA LYS A 112 5.94 -16.37 7.95
C LYS A 112 5.85 -15.03 7.22
N GLU A 113 5.25 -15.07 6.03
CA GLU A 113 5.17 -13.92 5.10
C GLU A 113 3.73 -13.51 4.80
N HIS A 114 2.72 -14.35 5.13
CA HIS A 114 1.31 -14.12 4.81
C HIS A 114 0.40 -14.42 6.00
N ILE A 115 -0.54 -13.53 6.27
CA ILE A 115 -1.58 -13.68 7.29
C ILE A 115 -2.90 -13.20 6.67
N CYS A 116 -4.00 -13.89 6.91
CA CYS A 116 -5.32 -13.50 6.41
C CYS A 116 -6.45 -13.89 7.36
N SER A 117 -7.67 -13.48 7.01
CA SER A 117 -8.87 -13.94 7.68
C SER A 117 -8.97 -15.47 7.63
N PRO A 118 -9.35 -16.13 8.74
CA PRO A 118 -9.32 -17.59 8.84
C PRO A 118 -10.30 -18.30 7.90
N ASP A 119 -11.32 -17.62 7.42
CA ASP A 119 -12.35 -18.10 6.50
C ASP A 119 -12.18 -17.55 5.05
N LEU A 120 -11.04 -16.91 4.74
CA LEU A 120 -10.86 -16.23 3.46
C LEU A 120 -11.01 -17.17 2.25
N ILE A 121 -10.53 -18.41 2.32
CA ILE A 121 -10.69 -19.39 1.23
C ILE A 121 -12.18 -19.69 1.02
N GLU A 122 -12.92 -19.99 2.09
CA GLU A 122 -14.37 -20.23 1.99
C GLU A 122 -15.11 -19.02 1.42
N PHE A 123 -14.71 -17.81 1.84
CA PHE A 123 -15.26 -16.55 1.32
C PHE A 123 -15.03 -16.39 -0.18
N ILE A 124 -13.81 -16.68 -0.67
CA ILE A 124 -13.47 -16.63 -2.11
C ILE A 124 -14.29 -17.64 -2.90
N GLU A 125 -14.30 -18.90 -2.48
CA GLU A 125 -15.00 -20.00 -3.16
C GLU A 125 -16.51 -19.76 -3.21
N LYS A 126 -17.11 -19.41 -2.09
CA LYS A 126 -18.55 -19.17 -1.96
C LYS A 126 -19.04 -18.01 -2.85
N ASN A 127 -18.21 -17.00 -3.04
CA ASN A 127 -18.56 -15.79 -3.78
C ASN A 127 -17.93 -15.74 -5.18
N HIS A 128 -17.24 -16.81 -5.61
CA HIS A 128 -16.58 -16.91 -6.92
C HIS A 128 -15.62 -15.72 -7.18
N LEU A 129 -14.83 -15.34 -6.19
CA LEU A 129 -13.90 -14.22 -6.28
C LEU A 129 -12.55 -14.60 -6.91
N ASP A 130 -12.27 -15.89 -7.08
CA ASP A 130 -11.07 -16.42 -7.74
C ASP A 130 -11.01 -16.14 -9.25
N LEU A 131 -12.12 -15.70 -9.84
CA LEU A 131 -12.26 -15.38 -11.28
C LEU A 131 -11.96 -16.55 -12.22
N THR A 132 -11.76 -17.74 -11.72
CA THR A 132 -11.50 -18.92 -12.52
C THR A 132 -12.80 -19.65 -12.84
N MET A 133 -12.85 -20.29 -14.02
CA MET A 133 -13.94 -21.19 -14.40
C MET A 133 -13.64 -22.64 -13.96
N GLU A 134 -12.44 -22.89 -13.49
CA GLU A 134 -11.96 -24.19 -13.02
C GLU A 134 -11.88 -24.18 -11.49
N PRO A 135 -12.29 -25.24 -10.79
CA PRO A 135 -12.06 -25.35 -9.36
C PRO A 135 -10.56 -25.27 -9.06
N CYS A 136 -10.15 -24.27 -8.30
CA CYS A 136 -8.80 -24.08 -7.83
C CYS A 136 -8.68 -24.65 -6.41
N ALA A 137 -7.63 -25.43 -6.14
CA ALA A 137 -7.31 -25.86 -4.78
C ALA A 137 -6.59 -24.70 -4.05
N LEU A 138 -7.33 -23.66 -3.67
CA LEU A 138 -6.79 -22.44 -3.07
C LEU A 138 -5.88 -22.72 -1.88
N ALA A 139 -6.22 -23.69 -1.05
CA ALA A 139 -5.41 -24.09 0.10
C ALA A 139 -4.00 -24.63 -0.26
N GLU A 140 -3.77 -25.01 -1.51
CA GLU A 140 -2.49 -25.51 -2.03
C GLU A 140 -1.78 -24.47 -2.92
N THR A 141 -2.38 -23.27 -3.07
CA THR A 141 -1.87 -22.22 -3.97
C THR A 141 -0.89 -21.30 -3.25
N THR A 142 0.26 -21.06 -3.86
CA THR A 142 1.35 -20.22 -3.33
C THR A 142 1.49 -18.87 -4.05
N ASP A 143 0.75 -18.65 -5.13
CA ASP A 143 0.85 -17.49 -6.02
C ASP A 143 -0.52 -16.97 -6.48
N PHE A 144 -1.51 -17.01 -5.61
CA PHE A 144 -2.85 -16.50 -5.92
C PHE A 144 -2.82 -14.99 -6.17
N ASP A 145 -3.39 -14.54 -7.29
CA ASP A 145 -3.48 -13.12 -7.65
C ASP A 145 -4.63 -12.46 -6.87
N VAL A 146 -4.30 -11.96 -5.67
CA VAL A 146 -5.27 -11.27 -4.80
C VAL A 146 -5.66 -9.91 -5.35
N ARG A 147 -4.79 -9.24 -6.11
CA ARG A 147 -5.11 -7.96 -6.74
C ARG A 147 -6.17 -8.13 -7.82
N ALA A 148 -6.05 -9.13 -8.68
CA ALA A 148 -7.08 -9.44 -9.66
C ALA A 148 -8.40 -9.86 -8.99
N ALA A 149 -8.34 -10.62 -7.89
CA ALA A 149 -9.52 -11.08 -7.17
C ALA A 149 -10.25 -9.94 -6.45
N PHE A 150 -9.54 -9.05 -5.77
CA PHE A 150 -10.12 -8.07 -4.84
C PHE A 150 -9.95 -6.62 -5.27
N GLY A 151 -8.89 -6.30 -6.02
CA GLY A 151 -8.54 -4.94 -6.40
C GLY A 151 -9.48 -4.31 -7.43
N SER A 152 -9.38 -3.02 -7.59
CA SER A 152 -10.04 -2.25 -8.64
C SER A 152 -9.05 -1.91 -9.75
N HIS A 153 -9.58 -1.92 -11.00
CA HIS A 153 -8.83 -1.60 -12.22
C HIS A 153 -9.71 -0.71 -13.11
N THR A 154 -10.07 0.46 -12.60
CA THR A 154 -10.98 1.40 -13.26
C THR A 154 -10.20 2.52 -13.94
N ASP A 155 -10.86 3.23 -14.88
CA ASP A 155 -10.31 4.45 -15.48
C ASP A 155 -9.97 5.50 -14.41
N SER A 156 -10.67 5.48 -13.27
CA SER A 156 -10.36 6.33 -12.14
C SER A 156 -9.02 5.92 -11.49
N ASP A 157 -8.75 4.63 -11.35
CA ASP A 157 -7.47 4.14 -10.83
C ASP A 157 -6.32 4.53 -11.76
N HIS A 158 -6.52 4.45 -13.09
CA HIS A 158 -5.53 4.84 -14.09
C HIS A 158 -5.22 6.34 -14.12
N SER A 159 -6.01 7.17 -13.50
CA SER A 159 -5.70 8.61 -13.33
C SER A 159 -5.30 8.99 -11.91
N TYR A 160 -5.77 8.26 -10.91
CA TYR A 160 -5.60 8.59 -9.51
C TYR A 160 -4.55 7.73 -8.79
N ASN A 161 -4.51 6.42 -9.04
CA ASN A 161 -3.75 5.43 -8.29
C ASN A 161 -2.48 4.95 -8.98
N THR A 162 -2.62 4.19 -10.07
CA THR A 162 -1.49 3.54 -10.76
C THR A 162 -0.40 4.51 -11.21
N PRO A 163 -0.69 5.74 -11.70
CA PRO A 163 0.36 6.68 -12.07
C PRO A 163 1.24 7.12 -10.90
N ARG A 164 0.69 7.21 -9.69
CA ARG A 164 1.47 7.55 -8.49
C ARG A 164 2.41 6.41 -8.13
N ALA A 165 1.93 5.17 -8.11
CA ALA A 165 2.78 3.99 -7.88
C ALA A 165 3.88 3.87 -8.95
N TRP A 166 3.52 4.00 -10.25
CA TRP A 166 4.47 3.99 -11.35
C TRP A 166 5.60 5.01 -11.16
N TYR A 167 5.27 6.25 -10.77
CA TYR A 167 6.29 7.28 -10.59
C TYR A 167 7.23 6.98 -9.43
N MET A 168 6.72 6.46 -8.32
CA MET A 168 7.52 6.07 -7.15
C MET A 168 8.47 4.92 -7.49
N LEU A 169 7.97 3.87 -8.13
CA LEU A 169 8.76 2.72 -8.59
C LEU A 169 9.86 3.17 -9.58
N ARG A 170 9.49 3.97 -10.58
CA ARG A 170 10.41 4.54 -11.56
C ARG A 170 11.53 5.36 -10.93
N HIS A 171 11.22 6.11 -9.88
CA HIS A 171 12.22 6.94 -9.19
C HIS A 171 13.24 6.11 -8.42
N LEU A 172 12.80 5.07 -7.73
CA LEU A 172 13.65 4.22 -6.90
C LEU A 172 14.37 3.12 -7.71
N ASN A 173 13.84 2.77 -8.88
CA ASN A 173 14.37 1.74 -9.77
C ASN A 173 14.46 2.23 -11.24
N PRO A 174 15.20 3.32 -11.53
CA PRO A 174 15.19 3.93 -12.85
C PRO A 174 15.77 3.06 -13.97
N HIS A 175 16.54 2.02 -13.66
CA HIS A 175 17.21 1.16 -14.65
C HIS A 175 16.80 -0.32 -14.57
N THR A 176 16.10 -0.74 -13.53
CA THR A 176 15.64 -2.12 -13.35
C THR A 176 14.62 -2.52 -14.42
N CYS A 177 13.78 -1.56 -14.81
CA CYS A 177 12.73 -1.72 -15.80
C CYS A 177 12.81 -0.59 -16.84
N VAL A 178 12.20 -0.82 -18.01
CA VAL A 178 11.99 0.20 -19.03
C VAL A 178 10.69 0.93 -18.71
N TRP A 179 10.78 2.20 -18.32
CA TRP A 179 9.64 3.00 -17.83
C TRP A 179 9.03 3.93 -18.89
N ASP A 180 9.71 4.13 -20.00
CA ASP A 180 9.33 5.10 -21.03
C ASP A 180 9.43 4.49 -22.45
N GLY A 181 8.64 5.00 -23.38
CA GLY A 181 8.68 4.62 -24.79
C GLY A 181 7.75 3.45 -25.15
N GLU A 182 7.84 3.04 -26.43
CA GLU A 182 6.96 1.99 -26.98
C GLU A 182 7.22 0.58 -26.42
N ASN A 183 8.40 0.35 -25.86
CA ASN A 183 8.79 -0.93 -25.28
C ASN A 183 8.86 -0.85 -23.74
N ALA A 184 8.10 0.04 -23.11
CA ALA A 184 8.06 0.13 -21.67
C ALA A 184 7.50 -1.15 -21.04
N ASP A 185 8.18 -1.66 -20.00
CA ASP A 185 7.68 -2.77 -19.19
C ASP A 185 6.42 -2.37 -18.43
N TYR A 186 6.39 -1.11 -17.98
CA TYR A 186 5.29 -0.51 -17.24
C TYR A 186 5.00 0.91 -17.70
N THR A 187 3.72 1.24 -17.78
CA THR A 187 3.20 2.57 -18.06
C THR A 187 2.50 3.14 -16.82
N PRO A 188 2.18 4.44 -16.78
CA PRO A 188 1.40 5.00 -15.66
C PRO A 188 0.04 4.34 -15.42
N GLU A 189 -0.51 3.65 -16.41
CA GLU A 189 -1.83 3.01 -16.37
C GLU A 189 -1.75 1.48 -16.23
N SER A 190 -0.57 0.94 -15.94
CA SER A 190 -0.38 -0.52 -15.82
C SER A 190 -1.02 -1.08 -14.56
N ASP A 191 -1.87 -2.09 -14.71
CA ASP A 191 -2.50 -2.81 -13.59
C ASP A 191 -1.58 -3.83 -12.92
N ASN A 192 -0.51 -4.21 -13.60
CA ASN A 192 0.46 -5.23 -13.16
C ASN A 192 1.75 -4.63 -12.58
N LEU A 193 1.69 -3.42 -12.04
CA LEU A 193 2.83 -2.84 -11.31
C LEU A 193 3.24 -3.76 -10.16
N PRO A 194 4.55 -4.00 -9.94
CA PRO A 194 4.98 -4.84 -8.84
C PRO A 194 4.59 -4.23 -7.49
N TRP A 195 4.12 -5.04 -6.56
CA TRP A 195 3.80 -4.59 -5.19
C TRP A 195 5.05 -4.13 -4.44
N SER A 196 6.16 -4.88 -4.59
CA SER A 196 7.44 -4.57 -3.94
C SER A 196 8.60 -4.69 -4.93
N MET A 197 9.65 -3.92 -4.71
CA MET A 197 10.91 -3.99 -5.45
C MET A 197 12.10 -3.78 -4.51
N THR A 198 13.23 -4.43 -4.82
CA THR A 198 14.52 -4.07 -4.21
C THR A 198 15.02 -2.79 -4.86
N PRO A 199 15.28 -1.71 -4.12
CA PRO A 199 15.72 -0.45 -4.71
C PRO A 199 17.14 -0.55 -5.28
N GLU A 200 17.42 0.17 -6.36
CA GLU A 200 18.76 0.17 -7.00
C GLU A 200 19.86 0.75 -6.12
N ARG A 201 19.49 1.52 -5.12
CA ARG A 201 20.40 2.07 -4.11
C ARG A 201 19.70 2.20 -2.77
N LYS A 202 20.47 2.32 -1.71
CA LYS A 202 19.92 2.55 -0.37
C LYS A 202 19.05 3.82 -0.36
N VAL A 203 17.80 3.67 0.09
CA VAL A 203 16.83 4.76 0.21
C VAL A 203 17.11 5.58 1.46
N THR A 204 17.11 6.90 1.33
CA THR A 204 17.30 7.85 2.43
C THR A 204 15.99 8.56 2.77
N ILE A 205 15.94 9.25 3.90
CA ILE A 205 14.80 10.12 4.27
C ILE A 205 14.54 11.18 3.19
N GLU A 206 15.60 11.72 2.58
CA GLU A 206 15.47 12.70 1.49
C GLU A 206 14.84 12.09 0.24
N ASP A 207 15.13 10.82 -0.06
CA ASP A 207 14.48 10.11 -1.16
C ASP A 207 13.00 9.92 -0.90
N VAL A 208 12.63 9.50 0.31
CA VAL A 208 11.23 9.34 0.71
C VAL A 208 10.49 10.66 0.63
N LYS A 209 11.07 11.73 1.19
CA LYS A 209 10.52 13.08 1.11
C LYS A 209 10.33 13.52 -0.34
N TYR A 210 11.34 13.32 -1.20
CA TYR A 210 11.25 13.65 -2.61
C TYR A 210 10.10 12.91 -3.31
N VAL A 211 10.01 11.62 -3.11
CA VAL A 211 8.98 10.77 -3.72
C VAL A 211 7.58 11.20 -3.27
N LEU A 212 7.37 11.36 -1.95
CA LEU A 212 6.08 11.76 -1.39
C LEU A 212 5.69 13.21 -1.72
N SER A 213 6.66 14.03 -2.12
CA SER A 213 6.43 15.42 -2.56
C SER A 213 6.29 15.56 -4.08
N SER A 214 6.39 14.47 -4.82
CA SER A 214 6.52 14.49 -6.27
C SER A 214 5.22 14.84 -6.99
N TYR A 215 5.37 15.54 -8.08
CA TYR A 215 4.30 15.99 -8.97
C TYR A 215 4.61 15.68 -10.45
N TYR A 216 5.22 14.54 -10.71
CA TYR A 216 5.67 14.07 -12.03
C TYR A 216 6.72 14.97 -12.68
N GLN A 217 7.53 15.68 -11.87
CA GLN A 217 8.61 16.52 -12.40
C GLN A 217 9.57 15.69 -13.25
N GLY A 218 9.99 16.28 -14.38
CA GLY A 218 10.82 15.59 -15.38
C GLY A 218 10.06 14.65 -16.31
N THR A 219 8.73 14.66 -16.28
CA THR A 219 7.86 13.91 -17.19
C THR A 219 6.89 14.83 -17.94
N PRO A 220 6.25 14.36 -19.03
CA PRO A 220 5.20 15.13 -19.72
C PRO A 220 3.95 15.40 -18.86
N PHE A 221 3.75 14.66 -17.78
CA PHE A 221 2.57 14.72 -16.91
C PHE A 221 2.64 15.81 -15.84
N ASN A 222 3.80 16.50 -15.71
CA ASN A 222 3.99 17.55 -14.71
C ASN A 222 2.95 18.69 -14.87
N PRO A 223 2.02 18.87 -13.91
CA PRO A 223 0.97 19.89 -14.01
C PRO A 223 1.52 21.34 -13.97
N TYR A 224 2.71 21.52 -13.43
CA TYR A 224 3.34 22.84 -13.25
C TYR A 224 4.39 23.18 -14.32
N ALA A 225 4.58 22.32 -15.32
CA ALA A 225 5.52 22.56 -16.39
C ALA A 225 5.11 23.78 -17.23
N ARG A 226 6.05 24.69 -17.52
CA ARG A 226 5.81 25.90 -18.33
C ARG A 226 6.06 25.69 -19.80
N HIS A 227 6.83 24.66 -20.18
CA HIS A 227 7.30 24.35 -21.52
C HIS A 227 7.03 22.89 -21.86
N GLY A 228 7.04 22.54 -23.14
CA GLY A 228 6.81 21.19 -23.64
C GLY A 228 5.36 20.93 -24.00
N GLU A 229 5.01 19.66 -24.21
CA GLU A 229 3.67 19.20 -24.52
C GLU A 229 2.68 19.61 -23.43
N THR A 230 1.50 20.07 -23.84
CA THR A 230 0.49 20.61 -22.91
C THR A 230 -0.70 19.68 -22.69
N ASP A 231 -0.92 18.76 -23.61
CA ASP A 231 -2.04 17.82 -23.63
C ASP A 231 -2.01 16.78 -22.50
N LYS A 232 -0.79 16.41 -22.06
CA LYS A 232 -0.59 15.44 -20.95
C LYS A 232 -0.45 16.09 -19.58
N ARG A 233 -0.38 17.40 -19.48
CA ARG A 233 -0.20 18.11 -18.21
C ARG A 233 -1.40 17.93 -17.28
N GLY A 234 -1.14 17.49 -16.05
CA GLY A 234 -2.19 17.31 -15.07
C GLY A 234 -3.16 16.18 -15.40
N MET A 235 -2.80 15.30 -16.32
CA MET A 235 -3.57 14.11 -16.67
C MET A 235 -3.75 13.18 -15.47
N TYR A 236 -2.73 13.11 -14.62
CA TYR A 236 -2.70 12.25 -13.44
C TYR A 236 -2.66 13.06 -12.15
N ARG A 237 -3.24 12.51 -11.09
CA ARG A 237 -3.16 13.08 -9.75
C ARG A 237 -1.73 13.03 -9.22
N PRO A 238 -1.11 14.16 -8.86
CA PRO A 238 0.20 14.17 -8.23
C PRO A 238 0.22 13.49 -6.86
N ILE A 239 1.37 12.97 -6.45
CA ILE A 239 1.62 12.46 -5.10
C ILE A 239 1.63 13.65 -4.14
N GLY A 240 2.58 14.57 -4.32
CA GLY A 240 2.69 15.80 -3.55
C GLY A 240 1.87 16.94 -4.17
N ILE A 241 0.60 17.00 -3.88
CA ILE A 241 -0.26 18.10 -4.32
C ILE A 241 0.02 19.37 -3.52
N ASN A 242 -0.24 20.54 -4.14
CA ASN A 242 0.04 21.86 -3.52
C ASN A 242 -0.78 22.17 -2.26
N ARG A 243 -1.83 21.39 -1.99
CA ARG A 243 -2.70 21.52 -0.80
C ARG A 243 -2.40 20.49 0.29
N ASN A 244 -1.32 19.72 0.19
CA ASN A 244 -0.90 18.84 1.27
C ASN A 244 -0.59 19.68 2.51
N ASN A 245 -1.17 19.30 3.63
CA ASN A 245 -0.99 20.01 4.89
C ASN A 245 0.18 19.45 5.68
N PHE A 246 0.51 18.18 5.46
CA PHE A 246 1.35 17.42 6.36
C PHE A 246 1.93 16.20 5.65
N MET A 247 3.16 15.85 5.99
CA MET A 247 3.81 14.59 5.66
C MET A 247 4.54 14.10 6.90
N ALA A 248 4.33 12.83 7.24
CA ALA A 248 5.09 12.12 8.27
C ALA A 248 5.89 10.98 7.66
N ILE A 249 7.09 10.75 8.16
CA ILE A 249 7.93 9.60 7.81
C ILE A 249 8.42 8.99 9.12
N THR A 250 7.95 7.81 9.45
CA THR A 250 8.42 7.08 10.64
C THR A 250 9.65 6.26 10.30
N GLN A 251 10.71 6.44 11.08
CA GLN A 251 11.97 5.71 10.95
C GLN A 251 12.32 4.97 12.24
N LEU A 252 12.57 3.67 12.14
CA LEU A 252 13.14 2.86 13.22
C LEU A 252 14.63 2.59 12.97
N ARG A 253 15.46 2.82 13.99
CA ARG A 253 16.93 2.74 13.91
C ARG A 253 17.49 1.78 14.99
N PRO A 254 17.44 0.46 14.76
CA PRO A 254 17.84 -0.53 15.77
C PRO A 254 19.33 -0.48 16.15
N TYR A 255 20.13 0.29 15.40
CA TYR A 255 21.57 0.47 15.59
C TYR A 255 21.96 1.63 16.54
N VAL A 256 20.99 2.32 17.13
CA VAL A 256 21.21 3.39 18.11
C VAL A 256 20.58 2.98 19.47
N PRO A 257 20.90 3.70 20.59
CA PRO A 257 20.23 3.46 21.88
C PRO A 257 18.70 3.54 21.77
N ALA A 258 18.00 2.75 22.57
CA ALA A 258 16.55 2.59 22.51
C ALA A 258 15.78 3.94 22.57
N GLU A 259 16.27 4.88 23.38
CA GLU A 259 15.69 6.21 23.57
C GLU A 259 15.78 7.10 22.31
N LEU A 260 16.61 6.69 21.34
CA LEU A 260 16.81 7.42 20.09
C LEU A 260 16.36 6.60 18.86
N MET A 261 15.78 5.42 19.09
CA MET A 261 15.49 4.46 18.04
C MET A 261 14.37 4.95 17.10
N GLY A 262 13.28 5.44 17.66
CA GLY A 262 12.13 5.93 16.91
C GLY A 262 12.29 7.41 16.57
N VAL A 263 12.10 7.73 15.28
CA VAL A 263 12.08 9.12 14.80
C VAL A 263 10.91 9.29 13.86
N GLU A 264 10.14 10.31 14.10
CA GLU A 264 9.14 10.80 13.17
C GLU A 264 9.64 12.07 12.49
N TRP A 265 9.74 12.04 11.18
CA TRP A 265 10.12 13.20 10.37
C TRP A 265 8.86 13.89 9.88
N ILE A 266 8.65 15.12 10.27
CA ILE A 266 7.44 15.88 9.98
C ILE A 266 7.76 17.05 9.06
N SER A 267 6.96 17.19 7.99
CA SER A 267 6.95 18.35 7.12
C SER A 267 5.54 18.94 7.06
N VAL A 268 5.42 20.23 7.32
CA VAL A 268 4.12 20.93 7.38
C VAL A 268 3.95 21.83 6.16
N GLY A 269 2.78 21.77 5.53
CA GLY A 269 2.46 22.55 4.34
C GLY A 269 2.92 21.86 3.05
N SER A 270 3.23 22.63 2.00
CA SER A 270 3.66 22.09 0.71
C SER A 270 4.99 21.35 0.84
N ASN A 271 4.94 20.02 0.86
CA ASN A 271 6.06 19.13 1.18
C ASN A 271 7.30 19.34 0.28
N ALA A 272 7.09 19.71 -0.99
CA ALA A 272 8.17 19.88 -1.95
C ALA A 272 9.17 21.00 -1.55
N PHE A 273 8.74 21.97 -0.75
CA PHE A 273 9.51 23.19 -0.42
C PHE A 273 9.87 23.31 1.06
N ASN A 274 9.34 22.42 1.91
CA ASN A 274 9.55 22.48 3.36
C ASN A 274 10.56 21.42 3.81
N GLU A 275 11.27 21.74 4.90
CA GLU A 275 12.17 20.81 5.56
C GLU A 275 11.38 19.72 6.29
N ALA A 276 11.96 18.53 6.39
CA ALA A 276 11.48 17.48 7.28
C ALA A 276 12.21 17.61 8.63
N ILE A 277 11.46 17.83 9.70
CA ILE A 277 11.98 18.06 11.05
C ILE A 277 11.90 16.75 11.83
N PRO A 278 13.02 16.24 12.39
CA PRO A 278 13.02 15.02 13.20
C PRO A 278 12.42 15.27 14.58
N MET A 279 11.49 14.41 14.98
CA MET A 279 10.94 14.32 16.33
C MET A 279 11.25 12.95 16.91
N TYR A 280 11.78 12.90 18.11
CA TYR A 280 12.08 11.66 18.83
C TYR A 280 10.86 11.25 19.66
N ALA A 281 10.52 9.96 19.61
CA ALA A 281 9.42 9.39 20.38
C ALA A 281 9.83 9.11 21.84
#